data_59bdca571cbb6d30c4726d4b183ba551
#
_entry.id   59bdca571cbb6d30c4726d4b183ba551
#
_cell.length_a   1.000
_cell.length_b   1.000
_cell.length_c   1.000
_cell.angle_alpha   90.00
_cell.angle_beta   90.00
_cell.angle_gamma   90.00
#
_symmetry.space_group_name_H-M   'P 1'
#
loop_
_entity.id
_entity.type
_entity.pdbx_description
1 polymer ?
#
loop_
_entity_poly.entity_id
_entity_poly.type
_entity_poly.pdbx_seq_one_letter_code
_entity_poly.pdbx_strand_id
1 'polypeptide(L)'
;MSTPPVLAVDALSVSFPVKRGLFRRPDRLRAVDDVSFELAPGEVLGLVGESGSGKSTTGRALMRLVEPDAGSVRLREVELTELSGEQMRRHRRHIQMVFQDPYSSLDPSMVIAESVGEPLEVHEGLRGRQRDERVRELLVRVGLSARHLERYPYEFSGGQRQRLAIARALAVDPAVVVCDEAVSALDVSTQNQIINLLERLRGELGTSYLFISHDLSVVRRLAQRVAVMYLGRLVEDGPSERLYSRPAHPYTEALLSAVPVPDPVAQRRRERIVLPGDPPDPTDPPRGCPFHPRCPYAMDVCREETPAPTPVDGGGRVRCHLHTAGPVLAGGSVLELRPAARREARGAD
;
A
#
# COMPACT_ATOMS: atom_id res chain seq x y z
N MET A 1 25.13 11.58 -1.86
CA MET A 1 23.95 12.47 -1.86
C MET A 1 22.76 11.58 -2.18
N SER A 2 21.76 11.49 -1.30
CA SER A 2 20.56 10.69 -1.55
C SER A 2 19.75 11.33 -2.69
N THR A 3 19.33 10.51 -3.65
CA THR A 3 18.43 10.98 -4.73
C THR A 3 17.12 11.51 -4.10
N PRO A 4 16.61 12.68 -4.51
CA PRO A 4 15.37 13.20 -3.97
C PRO A 4 14.20 12.23 -4.24
N PRO A 5 13.23 12.12 -3.33
CA PRO A 5 12.09 11.23 -3.49
C PRO A 5 11.22 11.66 -4.69
N VAL A 6 10.66 10.66 -5.39
CA VAL A 6 9.70 10.92 -6.46
C VAL A 6 8.32 11.30 -5.89
N LEU A 7 7.98 10.78 -4.72
CA LEU A 7 6.78 11.12 -3.97
C LEU A 7 7.16 11.31 -2.49
N ALA A 8 6.77 12.43 -1.91
CA ALA A 8 6.89 12.70 -0.48
C ALA A 8 5.51 13.01 0.10
N VAL A 9 5.18 12.36 1.19
CA VAL A 9 3.92 12.52 1.93
C VAL A 9 4.27 12.94 3.34
N ASP A 10 3.69 14.05 3.81
CA ASP A 10 3.96 14.58 5.13
C ASP A 10 2.65 14.86 5.89
N ALA A 11 2.53 14.27 7.08
CA ALA A 11 1.42 14.44 8.02
C ALA A 11 0.02 14.31 7.38
N LEU A 12 -0.14 13.46 6.36
CA LEU A 12 -1.38 13.29 5.61
C LEU A 12 -2.50 12.78 6.54
N SER A 13 -3.63 13.49 6.52
CA SER A 13 -4.81 13.14 7.31
C SER A 13 -6.08 13.22 6.48
N VAL A 14 -6.95 12.20 6.63
CA VAL A 14 -8.24 12.10 5.92
C VAL A 14 -9.30 11.61 6.89
N SER A 15 -10.44 12.31 6.96
CA SER A 15 -11.57 11.86 7.74
C SER A 15 -12.89 11.94 6.98
N PHE A 16 -13.81 11.06 7.32
CA PHE A 16 -15.15 10.99 6.73
C PHE A 16 -16.22 11.30 7.79
N PRO A 17 -17.27 12.06 7.44
CA PRO A 17 -18.39 12.26 8.34
C PRO A 17 -19.22 10.97 8.46
N VAL A 18 -19.46 10.51 9.69
CA VAL A 18 -20.33 9.34 10.00
C VAL A 18 -21.56 9.81 10.73
N LYS A 19 -22.74 9.62 10.13
CA LYS A 19 -24.02 9.99 10.76
C LYS A 19 -24.44 8.90 11.77
N ARG A 20 -24.44 9.21 13.06
CA ARG A 20 -25.03 8.37 14.13
C ARG A 20 -26.41 8.88 14.56
N GLY A 21 -27.40 8.86 13.64
CA GLY A 21 -28.79 9.24 13.91
C GLY A 21 -29.16 10.65 13.42
N LEU A 22 -30.51 10.95 13.44
CA LEU A 22 -31.09 12.15 12.81
C LEU A 22 -30.76 13.48 13.54
N PHE A 23 -30.41 13.43 14.83
CA PHE A 23 -30.27 14.62 15.67
C PHE A 23 -28.91 14.77 16.38
N ARG A 24 -27.92 13.90 16.04
CA ARG A 24 -26.55 14.00 16.58
C ARG A 24 -25.62 14.65 15.57
N ARG A 25 -24.65 15.42 16.06
CA ARG A 25 -23.54 15.90 15.22
C ARG A 25 -22.84 14.67 14.61
N PRO A 26 -22.49 14.70 13.32
CA PRO A 26 -21.77 13.59 12.71
C PRO A 26 -20.42 13.40 13.41
N ASP A 27 -20.13 12.17 13.83
CA ASP A 27 -18.79 11.78 14.23
C ASP A 27 -17.85 11.81 13.02
N ARG A 28 -16.55 11.90 13.26
CA ARG A 28 -15.55 11.85 12.18
C ARG A 28 -14.76 10.56 12.27
N LEU A 29 -14.85 9.73 11.25
CA LEU A 29 -14.00 8.56 11.05
C LEU A 29 -12.65 9.04 10.52
N ARG A 30 -11.58 8.98 11.31
CA ARG A 30 -10.21 9.25 10.84
C ARG A 30 -9.66 8.01 10.13
N ALA A 31 -9.79 7.98 8.82
CA ALA A 31 -9.30 6.86 8.00
C ALA A 31 -7.79 6.93 7.78
N VAL A 32 -7.21 8.12 7.76
CA VAL A 32 -5.76 8.39 7.69
C VAL A 32 -5.46 9.47 8.73
N ASP A 33 -4.43 9.26 9.55
CA ASP A 33 -4.09 10.13 10.67
C ASP A 33 -2.57 10.25 10.82
N ASP A 34 -2.01 11.39 10.45
CA ASP A 34 -0.58 11.71 10.54
C ASP A 34 0.34 10.69 9.81
N VAL A 35 0.02 10.41 8.54
CA VAL A 35 0.80 9.49 7.72
C VAL A 35 1.89 10.24 6.96
N SER A 36 3.16 9.84 7.18
CA SER A 36 4.32 10.43 6.49
C SER A 36 5.25 9.33 5.97
N PHE A 37 5.57 9.38 4.69
CA PHE A 37 6.54 8.50 4.05
C PHE A 37 7.09 9.13 2.76
N GLU A 38 8.18 8.57 2.27
CA GLU A 38 8.79 8.93 1.00
C GLU A 38 8.90 7.70 0.10
N LEU A 39 8.83 7.91 -1.21
CA LEU A 39 9.06 6.91 -2.23
C LEU A 39 10.20 7.39 -3.13
N ALA A 40 11.26 6.60 -3.23
CA ALA A 40 12.39 6.92 -4.09
C ALA A 40 12.08 6.58 -5.57
N PRO A 41 12.79 7.18 -6.54
CA PRO A 41 12.66 6.81 -7.95
C PRO A 41 12.96 5.32 -8.18
N GLY A 42 12.05 4.61 -8.87
CA GLY A 42 12.16 3.18 -9.16
C GLY A 42 12.00 2.26 -7.94
N GLU A 43 11.62 2.78 -6.79
CA GLU A 43 11.35 2.01 -5.58
C GLU A 43 9.93 1.41 -5.59
N VAL A 44 9.78 0.27 -4.91
CA VAL A 44 8.48 -0.25 -4.49
C VAL A 44 8.37 -0.15 -2.98
N LEU A 45 7.45 0.68 -2.51
CA LEU A 45 7.05 0.75 -1.11
C LEU A 45 5.78 -0.09 -0.91
N GLY A 46 5.86 -1.12 -0.08
CA GLY A 46 4.70 -1.90 0.34
C GLY A 46 3.95 -1.20 1.48
N LEU A 47 2.66 -0.94 1.33
CA LEU A 47 1.79 -0.44 2.41
C LEU A 47 0.86 -1.57 2.85
N VAL A 48 1.07 -2.07 4.07
CA VAL A 48 0.39 -3.27 4.60
C VAL A 48 -0.37 -3.00 5.90
N GLY A 49 -1.33 -3.86 6.23
CA GLY A 49 -2.14 -3.77 7.45
C GLY A 49 -3.46 -4.50 7.29
N GLU A 50 -4.22 -4.68 8.38
CA GLU A 50 -5.56 -5.28 8.36
C GLU A 50 -6.53 -4.51 7.46
N SER A 51 -7.65 -5.16 7.05
CA SER A 51 -8.74 -4.48 6.34
C SER A 51 -9.26 -3.31 7.20
N GLY A 52 -9.58 -2.19 6.57
CA GLY A 52 -10.03 -0.98 7.28
C GLY A 52 -8.91 -0.16 7.96
N SER A 53 -7.62 -0.52 7.82
CA SER A 53 -6.53 0.25 8.43
C SER A 53 -6.24 1.61 7.76
N GLY A 54 -6.88 1.94 6.61
CA GLY A 54 -6.72 3.21 5.91
C GLY A 54 -5.87 3.19 4.64
N LYS A 55 -5.33 2.04 4.24
CA LYS A 55 -4.40 1.89 3.09
C LYS A 55 -4.96 2.42 1.77
N SER A 56 -6.14 1.94 1.37
CA SER A 56 -6.79 2.36 0.12
C SER A 56 -7.19 3.84 0.16
N THR A 57 -7.57 4.35 1.34
CA THR A 57 -7.84 5.78 1.53
C THR A 57 -6.57 6.60 1.35
N THR A 58 -5.43 6.14 1.88
CA THR A 58 -4.13 6.76 1.64
C THR A 58 -3.83 6.83 0.14
N GLY A 59 -3.92 5.70 -0.58
CA GLY A 59 -3.69 5.67 -2.03
C GLY A 59 -4.59 6.63 -2.82
N ARG A 60 -5.88 6.72 -2.46
CA ARG A 60 -6.84 7.64 -3.09
C ARG A 60 -6.55 9.11 -2.78
N ALA A 61 -6.09 9.40 -1.56
CA ALA A 61 -5.73 10.75 -1.14
C ALA A 61 -4.50 11.27 -1.90
N LEU A 62 -3.50 10.42 -2.19
CA LEU A 62 -2.34 10.79 -3.01
C LEU A 62 -2.73 11.32 -4.40
N MET A 63 -3.82 10.79 -4.96
CA MET A 63 -4.35 11.20 -6.26
C MET A 63 -5.44 12.28 -6.15
N ARG A 64 -5.74 12.74 -4.94
CA ARG A 64 -6.88 13.62 -4.65
C ARG A 64 -8.18 13.11 -5.29
N LEU A 65 -8.41 11.79 -5.20
CA LEU A 65 -9.72 11.17 -5.40
C LEU A 65 -10.56 11.29 -4.12
N VAL A 66 -9.88 11.44 -2.99
CA VAL A 66 -10.40 11.86 -1.70
C VAL A 66 -9.56 13.05 -1.26
N GLU A 67 -10.21 14.17 -0.93
CA GLU A 67 -9.51 15.36 -0.48
C GLU A 67 -8.97 15.15 0.95
N PRO A 68 -7.67 15.41 1.19
CA PRO A 68 -7.10 15.36 2.53
C PRO A 68 -7.60 16.54 3.39
N ASP A 69 -7.78 16.27 4.69
CA ASP A 69 -8.11 17.33 5.67
C ASP A 69 -6.86 18.15 6.04
N ALA A 70 -5.68 17.51 6.05
CA ALA A 70 -4.40 18.12 6.40
C ALA A 70 -3.23 17.33 5.81
N GLY A 71 -2.03 17.93 5.87
CA GLY A 71 -0.79 17.36 5.36
C GLY A 71 -0.50 17.76 3.93
N SER A 72 0.63 17.27 3.40
CA SER A 72 1.08 17.58 2.06
C SER A 72 1.41 16.30 1.26
N VAL A 73 1.23 16.38 -0.07
CA VAL A 73 1.60 15.34 -1.03
C VAL A 73 2.38 15.98 -2.15
N ARG A 74 3.69 15.75 -2.18
CA ARG A 74 4.57 16.31 -3.19
C ARG A 74 5.02 15.22 -4.16
N LEU A 75 4.71 15.41 -5.43
CA LEU A 75 5.17 14.57 -6.53
C LEU A 75 6.32 15.29 -7.25
N ARG A 76 7.54 14.77 -7.12
CA ARG A 76 8.78 15.48 -7.51
C ARG A 76 8.84 16.85 -6.82
N GLU A 77 8.76 17.94 -7.56
CA GLU A 77 8.80 19.31 -7.04
C GLU A 77 7.41 19.96 -6.91
N VAL A 78 6.34 19.24 -7.26
CA VAL A 78 4.97 19.78 -7.31
C VAL A 78 4.16 19.34 -6.10
N GLU A 79 3.65 20.33 -5.34
CA GLU A 79 2.73 20.09 -4.23
C GLU A 79 1.31 19.84 -4.77
N LEU A 80 0.87 18.57 -4.70
CA LEU A 80 -0.41 18.16 -5.28
C LEU A 80 -1.62 18.68 -4.49
N THR A 81 -1.47 18.87 -3.17
CA THR A 81 -2.55 19.32 -2.29
C THR A 81 -2.98 20.76 -2.52
N GLU A 82 -2.09 21.59 -3.09
CA GLU A 82 -2.34 22.99 -3.37
C GLU A 82 -2.87 23.26 -4.79
N LEU A 83 -2.86 22.25 -5.66
CA LEU A 83 -3.29 22.42 -7.05
C LEU A 83 -4.81 22.66 -7.16
N SER A 84 -5.22 23.50 -8.10
CA SER A 84 -6.62 23.56 -8.53
C SER A 84 -7.07 22.23 -9.17
N GLY A 85 -8.38 22.00 -9.25
CA GLY A 85 -8.91 20.78 -9.85
C GLY A 85 -8.44 20.55 -11.29
N GLU A 86 -8.33 21.63 -12.09
CA GLU A 86 -7.82 21.56 -13.46
C GLU A 86 -6.31 21.23 -13.50
N GLN A 87 -5.53 21.87 -12.65
CA GLN A 87 -4.10 21.57 -12.52
C GLN A 87 -3.88 20.12 -12.07
N MET A 88 -4.63 19.66 -11.07
CA MET A 88 -4.57 18.27 -10.60
C MET A 88 -4.92 17.27 -11.71
N ARG A 89 -5.95 17.57 -12.52
CA ARG A 89 -6.29 16.73 -13.69
C ARG A 89 -5.10 16.57 -14.64
N ARG A 90 -4.35 17.63 -14.90
CA ARG A 90 -3.14 17.58 -15.75
C ARG A 90 -2.01 16.77 -15.09
N HIS A 91 -1.85 16.88 -13.77
CA HIS A 91 -0.79 16.19 -13.04
C HIS A 91 -1.07 14.70 -12.81
N ARG A 92 -2.33 14.26 -12.88
CA ARG A 92 -2.69 12.84 -12.79
C ARG A 92 -2.02 11.95 -13.83
N ARG A 93 -1.52 12.49 -14.96
CA ARG A 93 -0.68 11.72 -15.89
C ARG A 93 0.59 11.18 -15.25
N HIS A 94 1.13 11.83 -14.23
CA HIS A 94 2.38 11.46 -13.56
C HIS A 94 2.20 10.52 -12.37
N ILE A 95 0.96 10.40 -11.88
CA ILE A 95 0.58 9.45 -10.83
C ILE A 95 -0.69 8.73 -11.26
N GLN A 96 -0.64 7.44 -11.37
CA GLN A 96 -1.73 6.60 -11.85
C GLN A 96 -2.11 5.53 -10.81
N MET A 97 -3.27 4.89 -10.96
CA MET A 97 -3.76 3.90 -10.01
C MET A 97 -4.25 2.65 -10.72
N VAL A 98 -3.86 1.50 -10.19
CA VAL A 98 -4.47 0.20 -10.49
C VAL A 98 -5.38 -0.14 -9.32
N PHE A 99 -6.69 -0.20 -9.57
CA PHE A 99 -7.70 -0.43 -8.54
C PHE A 99 -7.81 -1.92 -8.18
N GLN A 100 -8.37 -2.19 -7.00
CA GLN A 100 -8.58 -3.51 -6.43
C GLN A 100 -9.43 -4.42 -7.31
N ASP A 101 -10.51 -3.90 -7.89
CA ASP A 101 -11.41 -4.65 -8.76
C ASP A 101 -11.13 -4.35 -10.24
N PRO A 102 -10.55 -5.31 -10.98
CA PRO A 102 -10.29 -5.14 -12.40
C PRO A 102 -11.58 -5.08 -13.25
N TYR A 103 -12.73 -5.53 -12.71
CA TYR A 103 -14.02 -5.46 -13.41
C TYR A 103 -14.57 -4.04 -13.43
N SER A 104 -14.43 -3.31 -12.32
CA SER A 104 -14.91 -1.92 -12.22
C SER A 104 -13.93 -0.91 -12.79
N SER A 105 -12.67 -1.31 -13.07
CA SER A 105 -11.65 -0.41 -13.61
C SER A 105 -11.69 -0.20 -15.12
N LEU A 106 -12.43 -1.06 -15.84
CA LEU A 106 -12.63 -0.99 -17.29
C LEU A 106 -14.13 -0.90 -17.59
N ASP A 107 -14.53 0.06 -18.43
CA ASP A 107 -15.93 0.16 -18.87
C ASP A 107 -16.28 -1.05 -19.75
N PRO A 108 -17.25 -1.89 -19.36
CA PRO A 108 -17.61 -3.10 -20.11
C PRO A 108 -18.23 -2.81 -21.48
N SER A 109 -18.69 -1.58 -21.73
CA SER A 109 -19.27 -1.15 -23.00
C SER A 109 -18.24 -0.62 -24.00
N MET A 110 -17.01 -0.36 -23.57
CA MET A 110 -15.93 0.14 -24.40
C MET A 110 -15.00 -1.00 -24.86
N VAL A 111 -14.54 -0.94 -26.09
CA VAL A 111 -13.49 -1.86 -26.57
C VAL A 111 -12.15 -1.55 -25.91
N ILE A 112 -11.24 -2.54 -25.92
CA ILE A 112 -9.92 -2.40 -25.27
C ILE A 112 -9.09 -1.22 -25.81
N ALA A 113 -9.18 -0.95 -27.12
CA ALA A 113 -8.52 0.21 -27.73
C ALA A 113 -8.93 1.53 -27.04
N GLU A 114 -10.20 1.67 -26.70
CA GLU A 114 -10.76 2.87 -26.06
C GLU A 114 -10.46 2.88 -24.57
N SER A 115 -10.75 1.78 -23.86
CA SER A 115 -10.55 1.69 -22.42
C SER A 115 -9.09 1.87 -21.99
N VAL A 116 -8.14 1.23 -22.68
CA VAL A 116 -6.70 1.36 -22.39
C VAL A 116 -6.15 2.66 -22.96
N GLY A 117 -6.71 3.14 -24.07
CA GLY A 117 -6.28 4.36 -24.76
C GLY A 117 -6.84 5.66 -24.18
N GLU A 118 -7.85 5.61 -23.29
CA GLU A 118 -8.46 6.79 -22.68
C GLU A 118 -7.43 7.77 -22.04
N PRO A 119 -6.44 7.31 -21.25
CA PRO A 119 -5.41 8.21 -20.71
C PRO A 119 -4.60 8.91 -21.81
N LEU A 120 -4.32 8.24 -22.92
CA LEU A 120 -3.61 8.82 -24.07
C LEU A 120 -4.44 9.93 -24.73
N GLU A 121 -5.75 9.73 -24.87
CA GLU A 121 -6.64 10.76 -25.41
C GLU A 121 -6.73 11.97 -24.47
N VAL A 122 -6.91 11.72 -23.17
CA VAL A 122 -7.11 12.77 -22.18
C VAL A 122 -5.87 13.61 -21.94
N HIS A 123 -4.68 12.99 -21.89
CA HIS A 123 -3.46 13.63 -21.47
C HIS A 123 -2.50 13.97 -22.62
N GLU A 124 -2.59 13.27 -23.74
CA GLU A 124 -1.68 13.43 -24.89
C GLU A 124 -2.41 13.83 -26.18
N GLY A 125 -3.75 13.79 -26.16
CA GLY A 125 -4.57 14.14 -27.33
C GLY A 125 -4.50 13.11 -28.48
N LEU A 126 -3.92 11.91 -28.23
CA LEU A 126 -3.81 10.86 -29.23
C LEU A 126 -5.18 10.26 -29.52
N ARG A 127 -5.54 10.10 -30.82
CA ARG A 127 -6.84 9.56 -31.26
C ARG A 127 -6.66 8.61 -32.44
N GLY A 128 -7.69 7.77 -32.66
CA GLY A 128 -7.77 6.87 -33.81
C GLY A 128 -6.50 6.02 -33.93
N ARG A 129 -5.89 5.99 -35.13
CA ARG A 129 -4.77 5.13 -35.45
C ARG A 129 -3.54 5.31 -34.51
N GLN A 130 -3.22 6.56 -34.13
CA GLN A 130 -2.05 6.81 -33.25
C GLN A 130 -2.30 6.25 -31.86
N ARG A 131 -3.49 6.44 -31.29
CA ARG A 131 -3.90 5.81 -30.03
C ARG A 131 -3.80 4.27 -30.13
N ASP A 132 -4.37 3.70 -31.17
CA ASP A 132 -4.45 2.25 -31.36
C ASP A 132 -3.05 1.61 -31.53
N GLU A 133 -2.13 2.27 -32.18
CA GLU A 133 -0.74 1.82 -32.30
C GLU A 133 -0.07 1.79 -30.90
N ARG A 134 -0.24 2.86 -30.12
CA ARG A 134 0.30 2.92 -28.76
C ARG A 134 -0.34 1.85 -27.85
N VAL A 135 -1.65 1.63 -27.96
CA VAL A 135 -2.34 0.58 -27.21
C VAL A 135 -1.84 -0.81 -27.60
N ARG A 136 -1.56 -1.09 -28.88
CA ARG A 136 -0.95 -2.38 -29.30
C ARG A 136 0.40 -2.63 -28.61
N GLU A 137 1.24 -1.62 -28.56
CA GLU A 137 2.54 -1.72 -27.85
C GLU A 137 2.35 -2.03 -26.36
N LEU A 138 1.40 -1.34 -25.70
CA LEU A 138 1.07 -1.58 -24.30
C LEU A 138 0.54 -2.98 -24.06
N LEU A 139 -0.35 -3.50 -24.91
CA LEU A 139 -0.86 -4.86 -24.81
C LEU A 139 0.28 -5.89 -24.89
N VAL A 140 1.18 -5.76 -25.86
CA VAL A 140 2.35 -6.63 -25.97
C VAL A 140 3.23 -6.54 -24.72
N ARG A 141 3.46 -5.33 -24.23
CA ARG A 141 4.27 -5.07 -23.03
C ARG A 141 3.71 -5.75 -21.78
N VAL A 142 2.39 -5.84 -21.63
CA VAL A 142 1.77 -6.58 -20.51
C VAL A 142 1.54 -8.07 -20.81
N GLY A 143 2.05 -8.58 -21.95
CA GLY A 143 1.96 -9.99 -22.33
C GLY A 143 0.60 -10.42 -22.90
N LEU A 144 -0.12 -9.47 -23.51
CA LEU A 144 -1.35 -9.72 -24.25
C LEU A 144 -1.14 -9.60 -25.76
N SER A 145 -2.04 -10.17 -26.56
CA SER A 145 -1.98 -10.06 -28.02
C SER A 145 -2.37 -8.68 -28.50
N ALA A 146 -1.61 -8.11 -29.43
CA ALA A 146 -1.95 -6.88 -30.14
C ALA A 146 -3.30 -6.96 -30.90
N ARG A 147 -3.81 -8.17 -31.15
CA ARG A 147 -5.11 -8.39 -31.84
C ARG A 147 -6.32 -8.16 -30.91
N HIS A 148 -6.11 -7.94 -29.62
CA HIS A 148 -7.17 -7.78 -28.64
C HIS A 148 -7.81 -6.36 -28.62
N LEU A 149 -7.41 -5.47 -29.50
CA LEU A 149 -7.89 -4.07 -29.53
C LEU A 149 -9.41 -3.92 -29.62
N GLU A 150 -10.04 -4.73 -30.48
CA GLU A 150 -11.47 -4.65 -30.78
C GLU A 150 -12.33 -5.51 -29.84
N ARG A 151 -11.71 -6.20 -28.88
CA ARG A 151 -12.42 -7.00 -27.89
C ARG A 151 -12.95 -6.15 -26.74
N TYR A 152 -13.92 -6.68 -26.04
CA TYR A 152 -14.51 -6.08 -24.85
C TYR A 152 -13.92 -6.69 -23.58
N PRO A 153 -13.89 -5.95 -22.45
CA PRO A 153 -13.33 -6.45 -21.17
C PRO A 153 -13.92 -7.78 -20.68
N TYR A 154 -15.21 -8.05 -20.93
CA TYR A 154 -15.87 -9.28 -20.51
C TYR A 154 -15.37 -10.54 -21.22
N GLU A 155 -14.67 -10.41 -22.35
CA GLU A 155 -14.07 -11.52 -23.10
C GLU A 155 -12.74 -12.01 -22.49
N PHE A 156 -12.25 -11.38 -21.41
CA PHE A 156 -10.96 -11.66 -20.80
C PHE A 156 -11.12 -12.34 -19.43
N SER A 157 -10.15 -13.20 -19.07
CA SER A 157 -10.04 -13.73 -17.72
C SER A 157 -9.68 -12.64 -16.70
N GLY A 158 -9.88 -12.90 -15.39
CA GLY A 158 -9.53 -11.95 -14.33
C GLY A 158 -8.07 -11.49 -14.40
N GLY A 159 -7.13 -12.39 -14.58
CA GLY A 159 -5.70 -12.05 -14.74
C GLY A 159 -5.38 -11.26 -16.01
N GLN A 160 -6.10 -11.52 -17.12
CA GLN A 160 -5.96 -10.72 -18.33
C GLN A 160 -6.54 -9.31 -18.17
N ARG A 161 -7.69 -9.16 -17.47
CA ARG A 161 -8.25 -7.84 -17.12
C ARG A 161 -7.29 -7.05 -16.24
N GLN A 162 -6.65 -7.72 -15.28
CA GLN A 162 -5.63 -7.07 -14.46
C GLN A 162 -4.45 -6.55 -15.29
N ARG A 163 -4.01 -7.32 -16.29
CA ARG A 163 -2.98 -6.85 -17.25
C ARG A 163 -3.45 -5.65 -18.07
N LEU A 164 -4.72 -5.60 -18.45
CA LEU A 164 -5.32 -4.45 -19.14
C LEU A 164 -5.37 -3.21 -18.22
N ALA A 165 -5.76 -3.37 -16.95
CA ALA A 165 -5.74 -2.28 -15.98
C ALA A 165 -4.32 -1.74 -15.74
N ILE A 166 -3.32 -2.62 -15.68
CA ILE A 166 -1.90 -2.23 -15.62
C ILE A 166 -1.48 -1.50 -16.90
N ALA A 167 -1.85 -2.00 -18.08
CA ALA A 167 -1.54 -1.33 -19.35
C ALA A 167 -2.13 0.08 -19.42
N ARG A 168 -3.39 0.24 -18.98
CA ARG A 168 -4.06 1.55 -18.89
C ARG A 168 -3.33 2.51 -17.96
N ALA A 169 -2.95 2.05 -16.76
CA ALA A 169 -2.22 2.87 -15.80
C ALA A 169 -0.84 3.32 -16.33
N LEU A 170 -0.18 2.48 -17.12
CA LEU A 170 1.14 2.76 -17.71
C LEU A 170 1.09 3.52 -19.04
N ALA A 171 -0.10 3.77 -19.61
CA ALA A 171 -0.25 4.34 -20.94
C ALA A 171 0.44 5.70 -21.12
N VAL A 172 0.48 6.51 -20.06
CA VAL A 172 1.05 7.88 -20.05
C VAL A 172 2.43 7.96 -19.38
N ASP A 173 3.14 6.84 -19.27
CA ASP A 173 4.46 6.71 -18.67
C ASP A 173 4.57 7.42 -17.30
N PRO A 174 3.74 7.04 -16.30
CA PRO A 174 3.67 7.71 -15.00
C PRO A 174 4.95 7.52 -14.18
N ALA A 175 5.30 8.53 -13.37
CA ALA A 175 6.41 8.42 -12.42
C ALA A 175 6.09 7.50 -11.23
N VAL A 176 4.81 7.48 -10.83
CA VAL A 176 4.31 6.68 -9.70
C VAL A 176 3.03 5.94 -10.11
N VAL A 177 2.93 4.68 -9.74
CA VAL A 177 1.68 3.91 -9.82
C VAL A 177 1.30 3.42 -8.42
N VAL A 178 0.09 3.74 -7.98
CA VAL A 178 -0.54 3.20 -6.78
C VAL A 178 -1.25 1.91 -7.17
N CYS A 179 -0.80 0.78 -6.65
CA CYS A 179 -1.42 -0.53 -6.84
C CYS A 179 -2.28 -0.84 -5.60
N ASP A 180 -3.60 -0.57 -5.66
CA ASP A 180 -4.52 -0.81 -4.54
C ASP A 180 -5.07 -2.24 -4.63
N GLU A 181 -4.51 -3.14 -3.82
CA GLU A 181 -4.85 -4.57 -3.77
C GLU A 181 -4.91 -5.26 -5.16
N ALA A 182 -4.02 -4.86 -6.06
CA ALA A 182 -4.04 -5.23 -7.48
C ALA A 182 -3.97 -6.74 -7.78
N VAL A 183 -3.76 -7.60 -6.78
CA VAL A 183 -3.68 -9.06 -6.95
C VAL A 183 -4.60 -9.85 -6.01
N SER A 184 -5.34 -9.19 -5.12
CA SER A 184 -6.11 -9.85 -4.05
C SER A 184 -7.24 -10.75 -4.54
N ALA A 185 -7.83 -10.44 -5.71
CA ALA A 185 -8.93 -11.18 -6.31
C ALA A 185 -8.49 -12.32 -7.25
N LEU A 186 -7.17 -12.59 -7.36
CA LEU A 186 -6.60 -13.55 -8.29
C LEU A 186 -6.13 -14.82 -7.57
N ASP A 187 -6.12 -15.94 -8.29
CA ASP A 187 -5.48 -17.16 -7.79
C ASP A 187 -3.95 -17.00 -7.67
N VAL A 188 -3.31 -17.82 -6.82
CA VAL A 188 -1.88 -17.72 -6.49
C VAL A 188 -0.98 -17.76 -7.73
N SER A 189 -1.31 -18.58 -8.75
CA SER A 189 -0.53 -18.68 -9.98
C SER A 189 -0.57 -17.38 -10.77
N THR A 190 -1.77 -16.84 -10.94
CA THR A 190 -2.00 -15.56 -11.63
C THR A 190 -1.42 -14.38 -10.85
N GLN A 191 -1.51 -14.37 -9.51
CA GLN A 191 -0.84 -13.38 -8.66
C GLN A 191 0.66 -13.34 -8.94
N ASN A 192 1.33 -14.50 -8.96
CA ASN A 192 2.75 -14.60 -9.25
C ASN A 192 3.11 -14.04 -10.63
N GLN A 193 2.28 -14.28 -11.63
CA GLN A 193 2.49 -13.74 -12.98
C GLN A 193 2.36 -12.20 -13.01
N ILE A 194 1.41 -11.63 -12.29
CA ILE A 194 1.24 -10.17 -12.19
C ILE A 194 2.40 -9.52 -11.43
N ILE A 195 2.88 -10.14 -10.33
CA ILE A 195 4.04 -9.65 -9.57
C ILE A 195 5.28 -9.62 -10.46
N ASN A 196 5.59 -10.71 -11.17
CA ASN A 196 6.71 -10.77 -12.10
C ASN A 196 6.56 -9.74 -13.24
N LEU A 197 5.33 -9.49 -13.72
CA LEU A 197 5.05 -8.45 -14.70
C LEU A 197 5.38 -7.06 -14.15
N LEU A 198 4.91 -6.72 -12.95
CA LEU A 198 5.18 -5.41 -12.31
C LEU A 198 6.68 -5.22 -12.07
N GLU A 199 7.38 -6.24 -11.61
CA GLU A 199 8.83 -6.21 -11.38
C GLU A 199 9.60 -5.94 -12.69
N ARG A 200 9.26 -6.63 -13.78
CA ARG A 200 9.83 -6.40 -15.09
C ARG A 200 9.55 -5.00 -15.60
N LEU A 201 8.29 -4.54 -15.54
CA LEU A 201 7.89 -3.21 -15.99
C LEU A 201 8.58 -2.10 -15.19
N ARG A 202 8.78 -2.29 -13.88
CA ARG A 202 9.58 -1.39 -13.05
C ARG A 202 11.01 -1.24 -13.58
N GLY A 203 11.65 -2.36 -13.88
CA GLY A 203 13.02 -2.35 -14.43
C GLY A 203 13.13 -1.71 -15.81
N GLU A 204 12.12 -1.89 -16.67
CA GLU A 204 12.08 -1.34 -18.03
C GLU A 204 11.74 0.18 -18.05
N LEU A 205 10.82 0.64 -17.19
CA LEU A 205 10.25 1.99 -17.26
C LEU A 205 10.78 2.92 -16.17
N GLY A 206 11.43 2.39 -15.12
CA GLY A 206 11.85 3.19 -13.97
C GLY A 206 10.70 3.73 -13.11
N THR A 207 9.47 3.23 -13.31
CA THR A 207 8.27 3.62 -12.55
C THR A 207 8.38 3.15 -11.11
N SER A 208 7.99 4.02 -10.17
CA SER A 208 7.93 3.69 -8.74
C SER A 208 6.53 3.20 -8.38
N TYR A 209 6.44 2.26 -7.43
CA TYR A 209 5.15 1.70 -7.01
C TYR A 209 4.89 1.94 -5.52
N LEU A 210 3.69 2.44 -5.19
CA LEU A 210 3.09 2.24 -3.88
C LEU A 210 2.20 1.00 -3.97
N PHE A 211 2.66 -0.11 -3.40
CA PHE A 211 1.97 -1.40 -3.47
C PHE A 211 1.18 -1.66 -2.18
N ILE A 212 -0.14 -1.49 -2.25
CA ILE A 212 -1.07 -1.70 -1.14
C ILE A 212 -1.54 -3.14 -1.16
N SER A 213 -1.36 -3.85 -0.04
CA SER A 213 -1.82 -5.24 0.12
C SER A 213 -2.07 -5.58 1.59
N HIS A 214 -2.95 -6.53 1.84
CA HIS A 214 -3.07 -7.20 3.13
C HIS A 214 -2.23 -8.49 3.18
N ASP A 215 -1.71 -8.97 2.05
CA ASP A 215 -0.87 -10.16 1.97
C ASP A 215 0.62 -9.77 2.00
N LEU A 216 1.22 -10.00 3.17
CA LEU A 216 2.64 -9.76 3.40
C LEU A 216 3.56 -10.67 2.57
N SER A 217 3.11 -11.88 2.17
CA SER A 217 3.91 -12.78 1.34
C SER A 217 4.15 -12.21 -0.06
N VAL A 218 3.13 -11.57 -0.60
CA VAL A 218 3.19 -10.86 -1.89
C VAL A 218 4.12 -9.64 -1.80
N VAL A 219 3.95 -8.84 -0.74
CA VAL A 219 4.75 -7.62 -0.53
C VAL A 219 6.23 -7.95 -0.34
N ARG A 220 6.57 -9.02 0.38
CA ARG A 220 7.97 -9.48 0.58
C ARG A 220 8.73 -9.69 -0.73
N ARG A 221 8.04 -10.14 -1.78
CA ARG A 221 8.67 -10.42 -3.08
C ARG A 221 8.97 -9.17 -3.89
N LEU A 222 8.11 -8.16 -3.78
CA LEU A 222 8.16 -7.00 -4.69
C LEU A 222 8.78 -5.76 -4.03
N ALA A 223 8.50 -5.54 -2.72
CA ALA A 223 8.82 -4.29 -2.06
C ALA A 223 10.23 -4.27 -1.45
N GLN A 224 10.97 -3.18 -1.70
CA GLN A 224 12.27 -2.92 -1.06
C GLN A 224 12.08 -2.35 0.35
N ARG A 225 11.01 -1.57 0.56
CA ARG A 225 10.61 -1.05 1.88
C ARG A 225 9.15 -1.37 2.14
N VAL A 226 8.81 -1.49 3.41
CA VAL A 226 7.45 -1.76 3.86
C VAL A 226 7.06 -0.76 4.95
N ALA A 227 5.83 -0.26 4.85
CA ALA A 227 5.18 0.56 5.86
C ALA A 227 3.95 -0.20 6.37
N VAL A 228 3.85 -0.37 7.68
CA VAL A 228 2.76 -1.10 8.35
C VAL A 228 1.76 -0.10 8.92
N MET A 229 0.50 -0.22 8.53
CA MET A 229 -0.56 0.71 8.90
C MET A 229 -1.58 0.04 9.82
N TYR A 230 -1.91 0.72 10.92
CA TYR A 230 -2.92 0.31 11.89
C TYR A 230 -3.79 1.51 12.29
N LEU A 231 -5.11 1.39 12.18
CA LEU A 231 -6.10 2.45 12.51
C LEU A 231 -5.68 3.85 12.01
N GLY A 232 -5.39 3.95 10.73
CA GLY A 232 -5.06 5.22 10.08
C GLY A 232 -3.61 5.69 10.25
N ARG A 233 -2.78 5.03 11.06
CA ARG A 233 -1.41 5.46 11.37
C ARG A 233 -0.36 4.47 10.91
N LEU A 234 0.82 4.95 10.52
CA LEU A 234 1.99 4.08 10.33
C LEU A 234 2.55 3.72 11.70
N VAL A 235 2.62 2.43 11.99
CA VAL A 235 3.16 1.90 13.26
C VAL A 235 4.61 1.43 13.14
N GLU A 236 5.02 1.01 11.95
CA GLU A 236 6.40 0.63 11.65
C GLU A 236 6.67 0.84 10.16
N ASP A 237 7.86 1.36 9.81
CA ASP A 237 8.35 1.41 8.43
C ASP A 237 9.82 1.03 8.36
N GLY A 238 10.30 0.55 7.22
CA GLY A 238 11.71 0.29 7.00
C GLY A 238 12.01 -0.68 5.86
N PRO A 239 13.29 -1.06 5.69
CA PRO A 239 13.72 -2.05 4.72
C PRO A 239 12.95 -3.36 4.89
N SER A 240 12.49 -3.94 3.78
CA SER A 240 11.68 -5.16 3.76
C SER A 240 12.38 -6.29 4.53
N GLU A 241 13.64 -6.58 4.21
CA GLU A 241 14.42 -7.64 4.85
C GLU A 241 14.47 -7.48 6.39
N ARG A 242 14.76 -6.25 6.88
CA ARG A 242 14.76 -5.95 8.32
C ARG A 242 13.39 -6.21 8.94
N LEU A 243 12.31 -5.68 8.36
CA LEU A 243 10.98 -5.78 8.91
C LEU A 243 10.49 -7.23 9.01
N TYR A 244 10.79 -8.06 8.01
CA TYR A 244 10.43 -9.50 8.02
C TYR A 244 11.28 -10.33 8.98
N SER A 245 12.56 -10.01 9.15
CA SER A 245 13.47 -10.76 10.04
C SER A 245 13.46 -10.26 11.49
N ARG A 246 13.31 -8.94 11.70
CA ARG A 246 13.42 -8.27 13.00
C ARG A 246 12.33 -7.21 13.17
N PRO A 247 11.02 -7.60 13.22
CA PRO A 247 9.93 -6.65 13.46
C PRO A 247 10.16 -5.91 14.79
N ALA A 248 9.88 -4.61 14.79
CA ALA A 248 10.05 -3.75 15.94
C ALA A 248 8.71 -3.43 16.66
N HIS A 249 7.59 -3.58 15.97
CA HIS A 249 6.26 -3.36 16.55
C HIS A 249 5.53 -4.69 16.81
N PRO A 250 4.86 -4.88 17.96
CA PRO A 250 4.12 -6.12 18.26
C PRO A 250 3.02 -6.45 17.24
N TYR A 251 2.38 -5.44 16.65
CA TYR A 251 1.41 -5.65 15.59
C TYR A 251 2.05 -6.20 14.31
N THR A 252 3.22 -5.68 13.91
CA THR A 252 3.99 -6.20 12.77
C THR A 252 4.35 -7.66 12.97
N GLU A 253 4.79 -8.03 14.17
CA GLU A 253 5.10 -9.40 14.54
C GLU A 253 3.87 -10.31 14.43
N ALA A 254 2.71 -9.86 14.91
CA ALA A 254 1.46 -10.60 14.82
C ALA A 254 1.04 -10.83 13.35
N LEU A 255 1.10 -9.79 12.51
CA LEU A 255 0.83 -9.90 11.08
C LEU A 255 1.77 -10.91 10.40
N LEU A 256 3.07 -10.81 10.66
CA LEU A 256 4.06 -11.72 10.11
C LEU A 256 3.83 -13.15 10.58
N SER A 257 3.37 -13.37 11.81
CA SER A 257 3.07 -14.69 12.34
C SER A 257 1.95 -15.41 11.59
N ALA A 258 1.06 -14.65 10.94
CA ALA A 258 -0.06 -15.18 10.17
C ALA A 258 0.31 -15.56 8.73
N VAL A 259 1.48 -15.12 8.22
CA VAL A 259 1.95 -15.45 6.86
C VAL A 259 2.29 -16.93 6.78
N PRO A 260 1.72 -17.73 5.87
CA PRO A 260 2.08 -19.14 5.70
C PRO A 260 3.54 -19.30 5.25
N VAL A 261 4.19 -20.32 5.77
CA VAL A 261 5.54 -20.73 5.31
C VAL A 261 5.39 -21.93 4.38
N PRO A 262 6.05 -21.95 3.21
CA PRO A 262 5.95 -23.05 2.25
C PRO A 262 6.41 -24.42 2.78
N ASP A 263 7.29 -24.43 3.81
CA ASP A 263 7.75 -25.64 4.47
C ASP A 263 6.71 -26.17 5.48
N PRO A 264 6.11 -27.36 5.26
CA PRO A 264 5.12 -27.94 6.17
C PRO A 264 5.67 -28.23 7.57
N VAL A 265 6.98 -28.51 7.71
CA VAL A 265 7.61 -28.80 9.01
C VAL A 265 7.80 -27.50 9.78
N ALA A 266 8.34 -26.48 9.14
CA ALA A 266 8.47 -25.14 9.70
C ALA A 266 7.10 -24.54 10.06
N GLN A 267 6.10 -24.71 9.17
CA GLN A 267 4.72 -24.26 9.42
C GLN A 267 4.09 -24.87 10.67
N ARG A 268 4.30 -26.18 10.94
CA ARG A 268 3.76 -26.84 12.14
C ARG A 268 4.44 -26.39 13.43
N ARG A 269 5.69 -25.97 13.36
CA ARG A 269 6.46 -25.46 14.52
C ARG A 269 6.16 -23.99 14.81
N ARG A 270 5.58 -23.28 13.84
CA ARG A 270 5.34 -21.84 13.93
C ARG A 270 4.11 -21.56 14.79
N GLU A 271 4.29 -20.79 15.83
CA GLU A 271 3.20 -20.31 16.67
C GLU A 271 2.57 -19.07 16.07
N ARG A 272 1.29 -19.15 15.66
CA ARG A 272 0.53 -18.00 15.22
C ARG A 272 0.15 -17.14 16.43
N ILE A 273 0.44 -15.86 16.36
CA ILE A 273 0.01 -14.89 17.38
C ILE A 273 -1.43 -14.51 17.05
N VAL A 274 -2.35 -14.91 17.91
CA VAL A 274 -3.75 -14.49 17.81
C VAL A 274 -3.91 -13.24 18.66
N LEU A 275 -4.21 -12.13 18.00
CA LEU A 275 -4.49 -10.88 18.70
C LEU A 275 -5.85 -10.95 19.39
N PRO A 276 -5.97 -10.50 20.65
CA PRO A 276 -7.25 -10.51 21.35
C PRO A 276 -8.21 -9.47 20.77
N GLY A 277 -9.50 -9.81 20.75
CA GLY A 277 -10.60 -8.92 20.35
C GLY A 277 -10.57 -8.48 18.88
N ASP A 278 -11.56 -7.67 18.53
CA ASP A 278 -11.65 -7.03 17.23
C ASP A 278 -10.85 -5.71 17.18
N PRO A 279 -10.50 -5.21 15.99
CA PRO A 279 -9.95 -3.86 15.87
C PRO A 279 -10.90 -2.83 16.52
N PRO A 280 -10.37 -1.85 17.26
CA PRO A 280 -11.18 -0.79 17.85
C PRO A 280 -11.99 -0.03 16.80
N ASP A 281 -13.12 0.57 17.22
CA ASP A 281 -13.95 1.41 16.37
C ASP A 281 -13.13 2.62 15.88
N PRO A 282 -12.91 2.78 14.58
CA PRO A 282 -12.12 3.89 14.04
C PRO A 282 -12.83 5.25 14.18
N THR A 283 -14.11 5.28 14.59
CA THR A 283 -14.84 6.53 14.94
C THR A 283 -14.60 6.96 16.37
N ASP A 284 -14.11 6.04 17.23
CA ASP A 284 -13.76 6.32 18.63
C ASP A 284 -12.43 5.59 18.95
N PRO A 285 -11.31 6.03 18.35
CA PRO A 285 -10.03 5.35 18.53
C PRO A 285 -9.56 5.46 19.97
N PRO A 286 -8.91 4.42 20.51
CA PRO A 286 -8.34 4.43 21.85
C PRO A 286 -7.39 5.61 22.05
N ARG A 287 -7.39 6.22 23.23
CA ARG A 287 -6.39 7.22 23.63
C ARG A 287 -4.99 6.58 23.66
N GLY A 288 -3.96 7.39 23.49
CA GLY A 288 -2.58 6.92 23.49
C GLY A 288 -2.22 6.07 22.27
N CYS A 289 -1.55 4.94 22.49
CA CYS A 289 -1.22 4.00 21.41
C CYS A 289 -2.48 3.29 20.91
N PRO A 290 -2.86 3.41 19.63
CA PRO A 290 -4.11 2.82 19.14
C PRO A 290 -4.11 1.28 19.20
N PHE A 291 -2.95 0.65 19.28
CA PHE A 291 -2.81 -0.80 19.39
C PHE A 291 -2.86 -1.34 20.83
N HIS A 292 -2.80 -0.48 21.86
CA HIS A 292 -2.69 -0.93 23.26
C HIS A 292 -3.79 -1.92 23.71
N PRO A 293 -5.07 -1.87 23.25
CA PRO A 293 -6.08 -2.83 23.70
C PRO A 293 -5.81 -4.27 23.22
N ARG A 294 -5.02 -4.43 22.15
CA ARG A 294 -4.68 -5.73 21.56
C ARG A 294 -3.21 -6.11 21.77
N CYS A 295 -2.43 -5.25 22.41
CA CYS A 295 -0.99 -5.43 22.60
C CYS A 295 -0.69 -6.31 23.79
N PRO A 296 0.02 -7.45 23.63
CA PRO A 296 0.42 -8.30 24.75
C PRO A 296 1.49 -7.67 25.65
N TYR A 297 2.09 -6.56 25.22
CA TYR A 297 3.13 -5.82 25.94
C TYR A 297 2.68 -4.41 26.35
N ALA A 298 1.34 -4.18 26.43
CA ALA A 298 0.81 -2.86 26.79
C ALA A 298 1.27 -2.44 28.19
N MET A 299 1.73 -1.18 28.29
CA MET A 299 2.13 -0.49 29.52
C MET A 299 1.13 0.64 29.82
N ASP A 300 1.15 1.21 31.04
CA ASP A 300 0.27 2.30 31.39
C ASP A 300 0.43 3.52 30.47
N VAL A 301 1.65 3.89 30.14
CA VAL A 301 1.96 4.96 29.18
C VAL A 301 1.28 4.75 27.82
N CYS A 302 1.10 3.50 27.39
CA CYS A 302 0.39 3.20 26.13
C CYS A 302 -1.09 3.59 26.14
N ARG A 303 -1.71 3.76 27.30
CA ARG A 303 -3.10 4.16 27.45
C ARG A 303 -3.26 5.69 27.41
N GLU A 304 -2.20 6.43 27.72
CA GLU A 304 -2.21 7.86 27.93
C GLU A 304 -1.58 8.63 26.78
N GLU A 305 -0.43 8.13 26.27
CA GLU A 305 0.40 8.83 25.31
C GLU A 305 0.50 8.10 23.97
N THR A 306 0.41 8.87 22.86
CA THR A 306 0.69 8.35 21.52
C THR A 306 2.19 8.26 21.31
N PRO A 307 2.75 7.08 20.93
CA PRO A 307 4.18 6.94 20.75
C PRO A 307 4.67 7.75 19.53
N ALA A 308 5.73 8.52 19.73
CA ALA A 308 6.43 9.21 18.67
C ALA A 308 7.20 8.23 17.77
N PRO A 309 7.41 8.57 16.46
CA PRO A 309 8.22 7.76 15.57
C PRO A 309 9.67 7.75 16.04
N THR A 310 10.20 6.56 16.32
CA THR A 310 11.56 6.32 16.85
C THR A 310 12.35 5.51 15.83
N PRO A 311 13.63 5.87 15.54
CA PRO A 311 14.49 5.06 14.70
C PRO A 311 14.70 3.66 15.26
N VAL A 312 14.86 2.66 14.37
CA VAL A 312 15.16 1.28 14.75
C VAL A 312 16.41 0.76 14.07
N ASP A 313 17.03 -0.25 14.68
CA ASP A 313 18.23 -0.90 14.15
C ASP A 313 17.96 -1.49 12.76
N GLY A 314 18.93 -1.34 11.87
CA GLY A 314 18.80 -1.78 10.48
C GLY A 314 17.94 -0.86 9.60
N GLY A 315 17.55 0.32 10.11
CA GLY A 315 16.86 1.38 9.37
C GLY A 315 15.33 1.34 9.47
N GLY A 316 14.73 2.52 9.28
CA GLY A 316 13.30 2.75 9.42
C GLY A 316 12.90 3.29 10.78
N ARG A 317 11.60 3.33 11.06
CA ARG A 317 11.03 3.91 12.28
C ARG A 317 9.90 3.04 12.83
N VAL A 318 9.66 3.17 14.15
CA VAL A 318 8.55 2.50 14.85
C VAL A 318 7.85 3.49 15.78
N ARG A 319 6.52 3.40 15.86
CA ARG A 319 5.71 4.13 16.85
C ARG A 319 5.30 3.15 17.98
N CYS A 320 6.21 2.92 18.94
CA CYS A 320 5.96 2.00 20.05
C CYS A 320 6.75 2.40 21.29
N HIS A 321 6.10 2.48 22.44
CA HIS A 321 6.72 2.83 23.72
C HIS A 321 7.73 1.81 24.25
N LEU A 322 7.77 0.60 23.73
CA LEU A 322 8.82 -0.37 24.02
C LEU A 322 10.22 0.13 23.61
N HIS A 323 10.29 1.17 22.76
CA HIS A 323 11.56 1.75 22.32
C HIS A 323 11.89 3.08 23.02
N THR A 324 10.94 3.71 23.71
CA THR A 324 11.10 5.05 24.30
C THR A 324 10.92 5.08 25.82
N ALA A 325 9.76 4.64 26.32
CA ALA A 325 9.42 4.68 27.74
C ALA A 325 9.70 3.35 28.47
N GLY A 326 9.68 2.23 27.74
CA GLY A 326 10.12 0.94 28.25
C GLY A 326 11.59 0.71 27.89
N PRO A 327 12.48 0.42 28.83
CA PRO A 327 13.94 0.34 28.57
C PRO A 327 14.32 -0.92 27.78
N VAL A 328 13.39 -1.65 27.19
CA VAL A 328 13.59 -3.04 26.83
C VAL A 328 14.17 -3.22 25.42
N LEU A 329 13.75 -2.44 24.43
CA LEU A 329 14.16 -2.72 23.04
C LEU A 329 15.12 -1.68 22.44
N ALA A 330 15.02 -0.42 22.80
CA ALA A 330 15.92 0.66 22.34
C ALA A 330 16.29 0.61 20.84
N GLY A 331 15.34 0.26 19.97
CA GLY A 331 15.57 0.05 18.53
C GLY A 331 15.64 -1.41 18.09
N GLY A 332 15.76 -2.35 19.02
CA GLY A 332 15.82 -3.79 18.76
C GLY A 332 14.50 -4.42 18.33
N SER A 333 14.48 -5.73 18.17
CA SER A 333 13.29 -6.48 17.72
C SER A 333 12.41 -6.92 18.88
N VAL A 334 11.07 -6.90 18.68
CA VAL A 334 10.10 -7.50 19.62
C VAL A 334 10.31 -9.01 19.82
N LEU A 335 11.00 -9.68 18.92
CA LEU A 335 11.39 -11.09 19.06
C LEU A 335 12.29 -11.31 20.28
N GLU A 336 12.99 -10.29 20.75
CA GLU A 336 13.87 -10.34 21.92
C GLU A 336 13.09 -10.47 23.23
N LEU A 337 11.80 -10.10 23.24
CA LEU A 337 10.91 -10.25 24.39
C LEU A 337 10.38 -11.68 24.58
N ARG A 338 10.56 -12.54 23.57
CA ARG A 338 10.10 -13.93 23.65
C ARG A 338 11.06 -14.78 24.49
N PRO A 339 10.54 -15.77 25.29
CA PRO A 339 11.38 -16.77 25.93
C PRO A 339 12.28 -17.49 24.92
N ALA A 340 13.49 -17.90 25.34
CA ALA A 340 14.51 -18.50 24.47
C ALA A 340 14.00 -19.68 23.63
N ALA A 341 13.12 -20.54 24.18
CA ALA A 341 12.50 -21.67 23.49
C ALA A 341 11.64 -21.25 22.26
N ARG A 342 11.22 -19.99 22.15
CA ARG A 342 10.43 -19.43 21.04
C ARG A 342 11.30 -18.73 19.99
N ARG A 343 12.57 -18.48 20.25
CA ARG A 343 13.49 -17.78 19.31
C ARG A 343 14.03 -18.72 18.23
N GLU A 344 14.28 -19.99 18.58
CA GLU A 344 14.92 -20.97 17.70
C GLU A 344 14.03 -21.43 16.53
N ALA A 345 12.70 -21.33 16.65
CA ALA A 345 11.77 -21.74 15.60
C ALA A 345 11.75 -20.84 14.34
N ARG A 346 12.37 -19.64 14.39
CA ARG A 346 12.47 -18.69 13.25
C ARG A 346 13.88 -18.56 12.65
N GLY A 347 14.90 -19.03 13.31
CA GLY A 347 16.29 -18.91 12.86
C GLY A 347 16.76 -19.99 11.89
N ALA A 348 15.84 -20.77 11.32
CA ALA A 348 16.11 -21.86 10.39
C ALA A 348 15.56 -21.60 8.97
N ASP A 349 15.41 -20.33 8.58
CA ASP A 349 15.06 -19.92 7.22
C ASP A 349 16.22 -19.21 6.51
#